data_f8a1c20de5148e8c1e6d170e9c17c3f4
#
_entry.id   f8a1c20de5148e8c1e6d170e9c17c3f4
#
_cell.length_a   1.000
_cell.length_b   1.000
_cell.length_c   1.000
_cell.angle_alpha   90.00
_cell.angle_beta   90.00
_cell.angle_gamma   90.00
#
_symmetry.space_group_name_H-M   'P 1'
#
loop_
_entity.id
_entity.type
_entity.pdbx_description
1 polymer ?
#
loop_
_entity_poly.entity_id
_entity_poly.type
_entity_poly.pdbx_seq_one_letter_code
_entity_poly.pdbx_strand_id
1 'polypeptide(L)'
;IYTALNTLSLHDALPICFAHSILDVLNKYFQEALRLSKTESAFIQVVVYGGYFLMALPAGAFIRRFGYRAGVLLGLVLYGIGALLFIPGAQIMTFPFFLGCLFIIGCGLTFLETSANPYVTVLGAPEHSEQRINFSQAFNGLGWILGPVAGSYFLFTGKGQSPDISMPYLLIGIVVMIVALVFSRVRLPEITPEEDELTQAEEAALEAGGDHNHSDLHVLLRNGAFLFGWIGIFVYVAAQTGVNSFFINYAVESAGIDRGDAGLILGFGGMGLFFAGRMLGSWIMQYIRAERLLAILALIAAHCTMLVVASPGRVGFEALLTVYFCESIMFPTIFALALRGLGRRTKTASSLLIMGIVGGAVAPLLMGLIADHSSMAYGFIVPLVCFFIIAAYGGFVVRRSARAKHRH
;
A
#
# COMPACT_ATOMS: atom_id res chain seq x y z
N ILE A 1 -25.38 5.14 -14.29
CA ILE A 1 -24.68 5.29 -13.00
C ILE A 1 -23.66 4.14 -12.82
N TYR A 2 -24.04 2.85 -12.95
CA TYR A 2 -23.11 1.71 -12.83
C TYR A 2 -21.92 1.78 -13.80
N THR A 3 -22.14 2.20 -15.03
CA THR A 3 -21.08 2.33 -16.06
C THR A 3 -20.12 3.48 -15.71
N ALA A 4 -20.59 4.60 -15.20
CA ALA A 4 -19.76 5.73 -14.80
C ALA A 4 -18.95 5.41 -13.53
N LEU A 5 -19.51 4.65 -12.58
CA LEU A 5 -18.84 4.17 -11.37
C LEU A 5 -17.71 3.19 -11.70
N ASN A 6 -17.96 2.25 -12.61
CA ASN A 6 -16.93 1.31 -13.05
C ASN A 6 -15.81 2.02 -13.82
N THR A 7 -16.13 3.06 -14.59
CA THR A 7 -15.13 3.83 -15.34
C THR A 7 -14.26 4.66 -14.38
N LEU A 8 -14.83 5.26 -13.34
CA LEU A 8 -14.09 6.08 -12.37
C LEU A 8 -13.09 5.25 -11.55
N SER A 9 -13.55 4.12 -11.00
CA SER A 9 -12.67 3.25 -10.20
C SER A 9 -11.53 2.63 -11.02
N LEU A 10 -11.76 2.37 -12.32
CA LEU A 10 -10.77 1.85 -13.25
C LEU A 10 -9.70 2.89 -13.60
N HIS A 11 -10.10 4.13 -13.84
CA HIS A 11 -9.17 5.18 -14.30
C HIS A 11 -8.26 5.71 -13.21
N ASP A 12 -8.72 5.71 -11.95
CA ASP A 12 -7.96 6.27 -10.85
C ASP A 12 -7.07 5.21 -10.15
N ALA A 13 -7.56 3.99 -10.01
CA ALA A 13 -6.89 2.94 -9.26
C ALA A 13 -5.67 2.35 -9.99
N LEU A 14 -5.77 2.14 -11.30
CA LEU A 14 -4.72 1.49 -12.09
C LEU A 14 -3.44 2.33 -12.19
N PRO A 15 -3.48 3.66 -12.51
CA PRO A 15 -2.29 4.49 -12.52
C PRO A 15 -1.62 4.64 -11.16
N ILE A 16 -2.41 4.70 -10.07
CA ILE A 16 -1.91 4.85 -8.70
C ILE A 16 -1.03 3.66 -8.33
N CYS A 17 -1.56 2.45 -8.49
CA CYS A 17 -0.84 1.23 -8.13
C CYS A 17 0.30 0.90 -9.09
N PHE A 18 0.14 1.22 -10.38
CA PHE A 18 1.21 1.09 -11.37
C PHE A 18 2.45 1.89 -10.96
N ALA A 19 2.26 3.15 -10.57
CA ALA A 19 3.40 3.97 -10.18
C ALA A 19 4.00 3.59 -8.84
N HIS A 20 3.18 3.10 -7.91
CA HIS A 20 3.73 2.64 -6.64
C HIS A 20 4.59 1.38 -6.86
N SER A 21 4.11 0.44 -7.67
CA SER A 21 4.80 -0.82 -7.90
C SER A 21 6.05 -0.71 -8.78
N ILE A 22 6.15 0.31 -9.63
CA ILE A 22 7.38 0.56 -10.40
C ILE A 22 8.55 1.00 -9.49
N LEU A 23 8.25 1.56 -8.29
CA LEU A 23 9.28 1.94 -7.31
C LEU A 23 10.14 0.76 -6.86
N ASP A 24 9.57 -0.44 -6.84
CA ASP A 24 10.28 -1.64 -6.43
C ASP A 24 11.37 -2.02 -7.45
N VAL A 25 11.10 -1.80 -8.72
CA VAL A 25 12.10 -1.98 -9.81
C VAL A 25 13.12 -0.84 -9.81
N LEU A 26 12.68 0.40 -9.55
CA LEU A 26 13.55 1.56 -9.45
C LEU A 26 14.57 1.45 -8.33
N ASN A 27 14.22 0.82 -7.22
CA ASN A 27 15.14 0.58 -6.12
C ASN A 27 16.44 -0.09 -6.63
N LYS A 28 16.30 -1.17 -7.37
CA LYS A 28 17.45 -1.88 -7.98
C LYS A 28 18.14 -1.06 -9.05
N TYR A 29 17.39 -0.36 -9.90
CA TYR A 29 17.95 0.51 -10.94
C TYR A 29 18.84 1.61 -10.36
N PHE A 30 18.39 2.34 -9.33
CA PHE A 30 19.15 3.41 -8.70
C PHE A 30 20.42 2.90 -7.99
N GLN A 31 20.36 1.72 -7.38
CA GLN A 31 21.54 1.09 -6.81
C GLN A 31 22.64 0.93 -7.87
N GLU A 32 22.29 0.47 -9.06
CA GLU A 32 23.25 0.24 -10.14
C GLU A 32 23.65 1.53 -10.87
N ALA A 33 22.68 2.38 -11.25
CA ALA A 33 22.95 3.58 -12.05
C ALA A 33 23.69 4.66 -11.28
N LEU A 34 23.39 4.83 -9.98
CA LEU A 34 23.97 5.86 -9.12
C LEU A 34 24.98 5.29 -8.11
N ARG A 35 25.26 3.98 -8.16
CA ARG A 35 26.17 3.26 -7.25
C ARG A 35 25.80 3.45 -5.78
N LEU A 36 24.52 3.39 -5.48
CA LEU A 36 23.98 3.56 -4.13
C LEU A 36 24.08 2.23 -3.35
N SER A 37 24.28 2.35 -2.05
CA SER A 37 24.08 1.23 -1.12
C SER A 37 22.60 0.85 -1.05
N LYS A 38 22.31 -0.34 -0.51
CA LYS A 38 20.92 -0.78 -0.28
C LYS A 38 20.20 0.11 0.72
N THR A 39 20.94 0.60 1.73
CA THR A 39 20.44 1.57 2.71
C THR A 39 20.04 2.89 2.06
N GLU A 40 20.92 3.45 1.20
CA GLU A 40 20.63 4.70 0.50
C GLU A 40 19.42 4.55 -0.42
N SER A 41 19.34 3.45 -1.18
CA SER A 41 18.19 3.21 -2.07
C SER A 41 16.86 3.04 -1.33
N ALA A 42 16.88 2.55 -0.09
CA ALA A 42 15.69 2.45 0.75
C ALA A 42 15.05 3.80 1.10
N PHE A 43 15.79 4.92 0.98
CA PHE A 43 15.22 6.27 1.14
C PHE A 43 14.13 6.58 0.12
N ILE A 44 14.04 5.88 -1.00
CA ILE A 44 12.92 5.94 -1.93
C ILE A 44 11.60 5.70 -1.17
N GLN A 45 11.53 4.61 -0.42
CA GLN A 45 10.34 4.26 0.35
C GLN A 45 10.11 5.23 1.51
N VAL A 46 11.19 5.63 2.21
CA VAL A 46 11.10 6.61 3.31
C VAL A 46 10.46 7.91 2.84
N VAL A 47 10.85 8.41 1.67
CA VAL A 47 10.34 9.68 1.13
C VAL A 47 8.89 9.55 0.67
N VAL A 48 8.54 8.47 -0.02
CA VAL A 48 7.16 8.24 -0.48
C VAL A 48 6.21 8.08 0.70
N TYR A 49 6.53 7.18 1.66
CA TYR A 49 5.70 6.98 2.85
C TYR A 49 5.76 8.16 3.82
N GLY A 50 6.86 8.93 3.81
CA GLY A 50 6.96 10.22 4.49
C GLY A 50 5.96 11.24 3.91
N GLY A 51 5.79 11.28 2.60
CA GLY A 51 4.75 12.05 1.91
C GLY A 51 3.36 11.66 2.38
N TYR A 52 3.08 10.35 2.45
CA TYR A 52 1.81 9.85 2.99
C TYR A 52 1.56 10.31 4.42
N PHE A 53 2.54 10.18 5.29
CA PHE A 53 2.40 10.54 6.70
C PHE A 53 2.17 12.05 6.88
N LEU A 54 2.97 12.88 6.20
CA LEU A 54 2.89 14.33 6.33
C LEU A 54 1.62 14.92 5.71
N MET A 55 1.17 14.36 4.58
CA MET A 55 0.03 14.90 3.83
C MET A 55 -1.32 14.30 4.22
N ALA A 56 -1.38 13.25 5.03
CA ALA A 56 -2.64 12.60 5.41
C ALA A 56 -3.62 13.58 6.11
N LEU A 57 -3.15 14.35 7.08
CA LEU A 57 -3.98 15.33 7.79
C LEU A 57 -4.32 16.55 6.91
N PRO A 58 -3.37 17.18 6.19
CA PRO A 58 -3.67 18.24 5.22
C PRO A 58 -4.68 17.79 4.14
N ALA A 59 -4.53 16.60 3.58
CA ALA A 59 -5.45 16.05 2.58
C ALA A 59 -6.86 15.90 3.14
N GLY A 60 -7.02 15.33 4.34
CA GLY A 60 -8.30 15.24 5.01
C GLY A 60 -8.96 16.61 5.27
N ALA A 61 -8.16 17.61 5.70
CA ALA A 61 -8.64 18.98 5.90
C ALA A 61 -9.07 19.65 4.57
N PHE A 62 -8.30 19.44 3.51
CA PHE A 62 -8.61 19.94 2.17
C PHE A 62 -9.91 19.34 1.64
N ILE A 63 -10.09 18.01 1.75
CA ILE A 63 -11.27 17.29 1.27
C ILE A 63 -12.53 17.73 2.02
N ARG A 64 -12.45 17.95 3.33
CA ARG A 64 -13.57 18.50 4.12
C ARG A 64 -14.01 19.87 3.62
N ARG A 65 -13.07 20.73 3.17
CA ARG A 65 -13.37 22.09 2.73
C ARG A 65 -13.78 22.19 1.26
N PHE A 66 -13.18 21.38 0.38
CA PHE A 66 -13.31 21.53 -1.07
C PHE A 66 -13.98 20.33 -1.75
N GLY A 67 -14.33 19.29 -0.99
CA GLY A 67 -14.96 18.06 -1.47
C GLY A 67 -14.00 17.03 -2.06
N TYR A 68 -14.50 15.82 -2.24
CA TYR A 68 -13.72 14.67 -2.75
C TYR A 68 -13.18 14.90 -4.16
N ARG A 69 -13.97 15.51 -5.05
CA ARG A 69 -13.56 15.80 -6.44
C ARG A 69 -12.32 16.68 -6.49
N ALA A 70 -12.30 17.73 -5.69
CA ALA A 70 -11.13 18.64 -5.63
C ALA A 70 -9.90 17.91 -5.08
N GLY A 71 -10.07 17.02 -4.08
CA GLY A 71 -9.01 16.17 -3.55
C GLY A 71 -8.41 15.25 -4.60
N VAL A 72 -9.25 14.53 -5.37
CA VAL A 72 -8.79 13.67 -6.48
C VAL A 72 -8.03 14.48 -7.54
N LEU A 73 -8.58 15.62 -7.97
CA LEU A 73 -7.92 16.48 -8.97
C LEU A 73 -6.56 16.98 -8.50
N LEU A 74 -6.46 17.46 -7.26
CA LEU A 74 -5.19 17.92 -6.69
C LEU A 74 -4.19 16.77 -6.59
N GLY A 75 -4.64 15.58 -6.18
CA GLY A 75 -3.82 14.38 -6.11
C GLY A 75 -3.26 13.98 -7.48
N LEU A 76 -4.11 13.93 -8.51
CA LEU A 76 -3.69 13.63 -9.89
C LEU A 76 -2.69 14.66 -10.43
N VAL A 77 -2.91 15.95 -10.17
CA VAL A 77 -2.01 17.02 -10.63
C VAL A 77 -0.65 16.92 -9.93
N LEU A 78 -0.61 16.77 -8.61
CA LEU A 78 0.64 16.59 -7.87
C LEU A 78 1.41 15.36 -8.35
N TYR A 79 0.70 14.25 -8.51
CA TYR A 79 1.28 13.02 -9.02
C TYR A 79 1.85 13.19 -10.44
N GLY A 80 1.08 13.78 -11.36
CA GLY A 80 1.52 14.05 -12.73
C GLY A 80 2.73 14.97 -12.79
N ILE A 81 2.76 16.04 -11.98
CA ILE A 81 3.91 16.93 -11.87
C ILE A 81 5.15 16.18 -11.37
N GLY A 82 5.01 15.40 -10.28
CA GLY A 82 6.11 14.61 -9.75
C GLY A 82 6.66 13.60 -10.76
N ALA A 83 5.79 12.95 -11.54
CA ALA A 83 6.21 12.04 -12.59
C ALA A 83 6.91 12.75 -13.76
N LEU A 84 6.39 13.88 -14.23
CA LEU A 84 7.01 14.64 -15.33
C LEU A 84 8.36 15.27 -14.94
N LEU A 85 8.59 15.56 -13.66
CA LEU A 85 9.88 16.03 -13.17
C LEU A 85 11.00 14.98 -13.30
N PHE A 86 10.69 13.71 -13.52
CA PHE A 86 11.71 12.71 -13.86
C PHE A 86 12.41 12.99 -15.20
N ILE A 87 11.79 13.73 -16.12
CA ILE A 87 12.39 14.10 -17.41
C ILE A 87 13.64 14.95 -17.21
N PRO A 88 13.58 16.14 -16.56
CA PRO A 88 14.79 16.90 -16.24
C PRO A 88 15.69 16.12 -15.25
N GLY A 89 15.12 15.28 -14.39
CA GLY A 89 15.87 14.42 -13.48
C GLY A 89 16.84 13.48 -14.18
N ALA A 90 16.45 12.93 -15.33
CA ALA A 90 17.31 12.08 -16.15
C ALA A 90 18.55 12.82 -16.71
N GLN A 91 18.49 14.14 -16.83
CA GLN A 91 19.64 14.97 -17.23
C GLN A 91 20.51 15.35 -16.02
N ILE A 92 19.88 15.63 -14.87
CA ILE A 92 20.56 16.04 -13.63
C ILE A 92 21.24 14.83 -12.97
N MET A 93 20.62 13.63 -13.04
CA MET A 93 21.11 12.34 -12.52
C MET A 93 21.61 12.41 -11.07
N THR A 94 20.89 13.11 -10.20
CA THR A 94 21.21 13.18 -8.77
C THR A 94 20.10 12.54 -7.94
N PHE A 95 20.49 11.67 -7.01
CA PHE A 95 19.53 10.94 -6.17
C PHE A 95 18.61 11.84 -5.34
N PRO A 96 19.08 12.93 -4.69
CA PRO A 96 18.21 13.86 -3.97
C PRO A 96 17.12 14.50 -4.84
N PHE A 97 17.41 14.77 -6.12
CA PHE A 97 16.40 15.30 -7.03
C PHE A 97 15.27 14.29 -7.28
N PHE A 98 15.63 13.02 -7.52
CA PHE A 98 14.64 11.95 -7.68
C PHE A 98 13.83 11.72 -6.41
N LEU A 99 14.44 11.81 -5.22
CA LEU A 99 13.72 11.76 -3.96
C LEU A 99 12.69 12.90 -3.84
N GLY A 100 13.03 14.12 -4.28
CA GLY A 100 12.09 15.23 -4.34
C GLY A 100 10.89 14.95 -5.26
N CYS A 101 11.14 14.40 -6.45
CA CYS A 101 10.09 13.99 -7.38
C CYS A 101 9.15 12.92 -6.75
N LEU A 102 9.75 11.91 -6.11
CA LEU A 102 9.02 10.84 -5.44
C LEU A 102 8.21 11.33 -4.23
N PHE A 103 8.72 12.32 -3.50
CA PHE A 103 7.98 12.96 -2.42
C PHE A 103 6.71 13.65 -2.94
N ILE A 104 6.81 14.38 -4.06
CA ILE A 104 5.66 15.03 -4.69
C ILE A 104 4.64 13.97 -5.16
N ILE A 105 5.11 12.87 -5.75
CA ILE A 105 4.27 11.72 -6.11
C ILE A 105 3.58 11.16 -4.87
N GLY A 106 4.31 10.92 -3.78
CA GLY A 106 3.76 10.43 -2.51
C GLY A 106 2.68 11.36 -1.93
N CYS A 107 2.89 12.67 -1.99
CA CYS A 107 1.86 13.65 -1.63
C CYS A 107 0.61 13.52 -2.50
N GLY A 108 0.77 13.40 -3.82
CA GLY A 108 -0.33 13.19 -4.76
C GLY A 108 -1.11 11.90 -4.48
N LEU A 109 -0.41 10.80 -4.25
CA LEU A 109 -0.99 9.51 -3.89
C LEU A 109 -1.81 9.60 -2.60
N THR A 110 -1.33 10.33 -1.60
CA THR A 110 -2.06 10.56 -0.35
C THR A 110 -3.41 11.24 -0.58
N PHE A 111 -3.44 12.29 -1.39
CA PHE A 111 -4.69 12.97 -1.76
C PHE A 111 -5.64 12.04 -2.51
N LEU A 112 -5.12 11.22 -3.43
CA LEU A 112 -5.91 10.26 -4.19
C LEU A 112 -6.54 9.20 -3.29
N GLU A 113 -5.76 8.55 -2.45
CA GLU A 113 -6.27 7.49 -1.57
C GLU A 113 -7.24 8.01 -0.50
N THR A 114 -6.96 9.18 0.06
CA THR A 114 -7.84 9.81 1.05
C THR A 114 -9.16 10.27 0.44
N SER A 115 -9.19 10.58 -0.87
CA SER A 115 -10.38 11.02 -1.58
C SER A 115 -11.15 9.88 -2.23
N ALA A 116 -10.47 9.02 -3.02
CA ALA A 116 -11.13 8.02 -3.88
C ALA A 116 -11.74 6.87 -3.07
N ASN A 117 -11.05 6.38 -2.03
CA ASN A 117 -11.54 5.24 -1.25
C ASN A 117 -12.88 5.53 -0.55
N PRO A 118 -13.04 6.61 0.23
CA PRO A 118 -14.33 6.96 0.81
C PRO A 118 -15.39 7.28 -0.25
N TYR A 119 -14.99 7.97 -1.34
CA TYR A 119 -15.92 8.33 -2.40
C TYR A 119 -16.57 7.12 -3.06
N VAL A 120 -15.80 6.06 -3.34
CA VAL A 120 -16.33 4.79 -3.88
C VAL A 120 -17.33 4.13 -2.91
N THR A 121 -17.16 4.30 -1.59
CA THR A 121 -18.10 3.72 -0.62
C THR A 121 -19.45 4.43 -0.61
N VAL A 122 -19.44 5.73 -0.82
CA VAL A 122 -20.65 6.58 -0.72
C VAL A 122 -21.45 6.60 -2.03
N LEU A 123 -20.81 6.36 -3.19
CA LEU A 123 -21.44 6.38 -4.50
C LEU A 123 -22.33 5.15 -4.77
N GLY A 124 -23.44 4.99 -4.10
CA GLY A 124 -24.46 3.96 -4.39
C GLY A 124 -25.04 3.30 -3.15
N ALA A 125 -25.88 2.27 -3.33
CA ALA A 125 -26.56 1.61 -2.22
C ALA A 125 -25.57 1.10 -1.16
N PRO A 126 -25.78 1.41 0.14
CA PRO A 126 -24.87 1.03 1.23
C PRO A 126 -24.59 -0.48 1.29
N GLU A 127 -25.60 -1.30 0.95
CA GLU A 127 -25.55 -2.77 0.99
C GLU A 127 -24.51 -3.37 0.04
N HIS A 128 -24.06 -2.62 -0.98
CA HIS A 128 -23.06 -3.06 -1.97
C HIS A 128 -21.72 -2.32 -1.83
N SER A 129 -21.50 -1.59 -0.75
CA SER A 129 -20.27 -0.80 -0.54
C SER A 129 -19.02 -1.68 -0.52
N GLU A 130 -19.07 -2.83 0.16
CA GLU A 130 -17.96 -3.80 0.25
C GLU A 130 -17.64 -4.41 -1.12
N GLN A 131 -18.65 -4.72 -1.93
CA GLN A 131 -18.45 -5.25 -3.28
C GLN A 131 -17.79 -4.22 -4.19
N ARG A 132 -18.19 -2.93 -4.09
CA ARG A 132 -17.60 -1.84 -4.87
C ARG A 132 -16.14 -1.61 -4.52
N ILE A 133 -15.80 -1.58 -3.22
CA ILE A 133 -14.40 -1.43 -2.79
C ILE A 133 -13.56 -2.61 -3.29
N ASN A 134 -14.05 -3.84 -3.10
CA ASN A 134 -13.34 -5.04 -3.54
C ASN A 134 -13.13 -5.06 -5.06
N PHE A 135 -14.13 -4.64 -5.83
CA PHE A 135 -14.04 -4.52 -7.27
C PHE A 135 -13.03 -3.43 -7.69
N SER A 136 -13.07 -2.25 -7.07
CA SER A 136 -12.09 -1.18 -7.28
C SER A 136 -10.67 -1.65 -6.94
N GLN A 137 -10.49 -2.34 -5.84
CA GLN A 137 -9.21 -2.90 -5.40
C GLN A 137 -8.69 -4.03 -6.31
N ALA A 138 -9.55 -4.71 -7.09
CA ALA A 138 -9.10 -5.69 -8.07
C ALA A 138 -8.34 -5.01 -9.22
N PHE A 139 -8.76 -3.81 -9.63
CA PHE A 139 -8.01 -3.02 -10.64
C PHE A 139 -6.67 -2.51 -10.10
N ASN A 140 -6.59 -2.21 -8.82
CA ASN A 140 -5.31 -1.93 -8.17
C ASN A 140 -4.33 -3.10 -8.36
N GLY A 141 -4.82 -4.35 -8.24
CA GLY A 141 -4.03 -5.55 -8.48
C GLY A 141 -3.39 -5.61 -9.87
N LEU A 142 -4.09 -5.16 -10.92
CA LEU A 142 -3.51 -5.05 -12.26
C LEU A 142 -2.38 -4.03 -12.32
N GLY A 143 -2.52 -2.88 -11.66
CA GLY A 143 -1.46 -1.87 -11.57
C GLY A 143 -0.20 -2.43 -10.89
N TRP A 144 -0.38 -3.20 -9.83
CA TRP A 144 0.71 -3.86 -9.11
C TRP A 144 1.44 -4.91 -9.97
N ILE A 145 0.75 -5.58 -10.90
CA ILE A 145 1.38 -6.51 -11.86
C ILE A 145 2.10 -5.75 -12.97
N LEU A 146 1.42 -4.76 -13.57
CA LEU A 146 1.94 -4.07 -14.75
C LEU A 146 3.14 -3.17 -14.44
N GLY A 147 3.24 -2.61 -13.22
CA GLY A 147 4.34 -1.72 -12.83
C GLY A 147 5.71 -2.39 -12.91
N PRO A 148 5.96 -3.52 -12.20
CA PRO A 148 7.25 -4.21 -12.29
C PRO A 148 7.54 -4.75 -13.70
N VAL A 149 6.52 -5.20 -14.43
CA VAL A 149 6.69 -5.68 -15.83
C VAL A 149 7.16 -4.55 -16.73
N ALA A 150 6.47 -3.39 -16.70
CA ALA A 150 6.87 -2.23 -17.48
C ALA A 150 8.24 -1.68 -17.03
N GLY A 151 8.46 -1.55 -15.72
CA GLY A 151 9.73 -1.11 -15.16
C GLY A 151 10.88 -2.02 -15.59
N SER A 152 10.70 -3.34 -15.53
CA SER A 152 11.70 -4.30 -15.98
C SER A 152 11.99 -4.16 -17.46
N TYR A 153 10.95 -4.04 -18.29
CA TYR A 153 11.10 -3.88 -19.74
C TYR A 153 11.90 -2.61 -20.10
N PHE A 154 11.52 -1.45 -19.53
CA PHE A 154 12.17 -0.18 -19.87
C PHE A 154 13.55 0.00 -19.25
N LEU A 155 13.78 -0.55 -18.05
CA LEU A 155 15.01 -0.28 -17.31
C LEU A 155 16.09 -1.36 -17.50
N PHE A 156 15.71 -2.63 -17.77
CA PHE A 156 16.66 -3.73 -17.79
C PHE A 156 16.74 -4.51 -19.10
N THR A 157 15.75 -4.41 -20.03
CA THR A 157 15.71 -5.27 -21.23
C THR A 157 16.43 -4.64 -22.44
N GLY A 158 16.79 -3.37 -22.41
CA GLY A 158 17.45 -2.66 -23.51
C GLY A 158 18.88 -3.15 -23.74
N LYS A 159 19.07 -4.17 -24.57
CA LYS A 159 20.42 -4.61 -25.00
C LYS A 159 21.12 -3.49 -25.79
N GLY A 160 22.06 -2.80 -25.15
CA GLY A 160 22.94 -1.83 -25.80
C GLY A 160 22.48 -0.36 -25.77
N GLN A 161 21.35 -0.03 -25.18
CA GLN A 161 20.95 1.34 -24.89
C GLN A 161 21.13 1.64 -23.39
N SER A 162 21.56 2.86 -23.07
CA SER A 162 21.56 3.33 -21.68
C SER A 162 20.13 3.25 -21.14
N PRO A 163 19.90 2.68 -19.95
CA PRO A 163 18.55 2.60 -19.37
C PRO A 163 17.95 3.99 -19.26
N ASP A 164 16.77 4.18 -19.83
CA ASP A 164 16.08 5.47 -19.82
C ASP A 164 15.00 5.50 -18.75
N ILE A 165 15.31 6.08 -17.60
CA ILE A 165 14.40 6.26 -16.48
C ILE A 165 13.27 7.25 -16.79
N SER A 166 13.47 8.15 -17.76
CA SER A 166 12.49 9.19 -18.05
C SER A 166 11.26 8.66 -18.76
N MET A 167 11.42 7.64 -19.63
CA MET A 167 10.33 7.11 -20.45
C MET A 167 9.16 6.52 -19.66
N PRO A 168 9.35 5.61 -18.68
CA PRO A 168 8.24 5.11 -17.87
C PRO A 168 7.47 6.24 -17.16
N TYR A 169 8.19 7.20 -16.58
CA TYR A 169 7.58 8.32 -15.86
C TYR A 169 6.93 9.35 -16.78
N LEU A 170 7.48 9.57 -17.97
CA LEU A 170 6.84 10.39 -19.01
C LEU A 170 5.47 9.80 -19.39
N LEU A 171 5.45 8.49 -19.67
CA LEU A 171 4.20 7.80 -20.04
C LEU A 171 3.18 7.86 -18.91
N ILE A 172 3.60 7.56 -17.68
CA ILE A 172 2.74 7.66 -16.49
C ILE A 172 2.25 9.11 -16.32
N GLY A 173 3.16 10.08 -16.36
CA GLY A 173 2.82 11.50 -16.18
C GLY A 173 1.79 11.98 -17.21
N ILE A 174 1.97 11.61 -18.49
CA ILE A 174 1.01 11.95 -19.56
C ILE A 174 -0.34 11.28 -19.30
N VAL A 175 -0.37 9.98 -18.99
CA VAL A 175 -1.62 9.26 -18.73
C VAL A 175 -2.35 9.87 -17.54
N VAL A 176 -1.66 10.14 -16.44
CA VAL A 176 -2.26 10.75 -15.23
C VAL A 176 -2.78 12.16 -15.52
N MET A 177 -2.07 12.97 -16.30
CA MET A 177 -2.53 14.30 -16.68
C MET A 177 -3.74 14.26 -17.62
N ILE A 178 -3.80 13.29 -18.52
CA ILE A 178 -5.00 13.04 -19.35
C ILE A 178 -6.18 12.64 -18.46
N VAL A 179 -5.96 11.73 -17.51
CA VAL A 179 -6.98 11.33 -16.53
C VAL A 179 -7.45 12.54 -15.72
N ALA A 180 -6.53 13.39 -15.23
CA ALA A 180 -6.87 14.62 -14.52
C ALA A 180 -7.73 15.57 -15.39
N LEU A 181 -7.38 15.72 -16.67
CA LEU A 181 -8.14 16.55 -17.62
C LEU A 181 -9.54 15.99 -17.85
N VAL A 182 -9.66 14.69 -18.10
CA VAL A 182 -10.97 14.02 -18.27
C VAL A 182 -11.79 14.18 -17.00
N PHE A 183 -11.21 13.88 -15.84
CA PHE A 183 -11.87 13.99 -14.54
C PHE A 183 -12.32 15.42 -14.23
N SER A 184 -11.57 16.44 -14.66
CA SER A 184 -11.96 17.85 -14.52
C SER A 184 -13.22 18.22 -15.33
N ARG A 185 -13.54 17.48 -16.40
CA ARG A 185 -14.71 17.70 -17.25
C ARG A 185 -15.93 16.86 -16.85
N VAL A 186 -15.73 15.77 -16.11
CA VAL A 186 -16.82 14.92 -15.62
C VAL A 186 -17.47 15.59 -14.41
N ARG A 187 -18.79 15.78 -14.48
CA ARG A 187 -19.61 16.19 -13.33
C ARG A 187 -19.88 14.94 -12.49
N LEU A 188 -19.16 14.81 -11.39
CA LEU A 188 -19.44 13.76 -10.41
C LEU A 188 -20.65 14.18 -9.57
N PRO A 189 -21.54 13.26 -9.21
CA PRO A 189 -22.55 13.54 -8.19
C PRO A 189 -21.79 13.91 -6.91
N GLU A 190 -21.98 15.14 -6.47
CA GLU A 190 -21.58 15.54 -5.13
C GLU A 190 -22.45 14.76 -4.14
N ILE A 191 -21.87 14.35 -3.04
CA ILE A 191 -22.61 13.76 -1.92
C ILE A 191 -23.62 14.82 -1.51
N THR A 192 -24.92 14.49 -1.64
CA THR A 192 -25.98 15.45 -1.40
C THR A 192 -25.91 15.96 0.04
N PRO A 193 -26.19 17.26 0.27
CA PRO A 193 -26.20 17.86 1.60
C PRO A 193 -27.05 17.10 2.66
N GLU A 194 -28.05 16.32 2.22
CA GLU A 194 -28.91 15.54 3.10
C GLU A 194 -28.19 14.36 3.81
N GLU A 195 -27.25 13.69 3.12
CA GLU A 195 -26.43 12.65 3.77
C GLU A 195 -25.32 13.28 4.62
N ASP A 196 -24.84 14.46 4.21
CA ASP A 196 -23.90 15.28 4.97
C ASP A 196 -24.60 15.97 6.15
N GLU A 197 -25.87 16.42 6.02
CA GLU A 197 -26.66 17.01 7.10
C GLU A 197 -26.98 16.01 8.20
N LEU A 198 -27.29 14.75 7.88
CA LEU A 198 -27.45 13.70 8.90
C LEU A 198 -26.13 13.41 9.60
N THR A 199 -25.03 13.36 8.87
CA THR A 199 -23.68 13.19 9.42
C THR A 199 -23.23 14.42 10.18
N GLN A 200 -23.51 15.63 9.66
CA GLN A 200 -23.21 16.91 10.32
C GLN A 200 -24.16 17.19 11.49
N ALA A 201 -25.43 16.80 11.42
CA ALA A 201 -26.34 16.88 12.57
C ALA A 201 -25.95 15.91 13.69
N GLU A 202 -25.46 14.71 13.35
CA GLU A 202 -24.82 13.80 14.31
C GLU A 202 -23.51 14.36 14.84
N GLU A 203 -22.68 14.97 14.00
CA GLU A 203 -21.42 15.64 14.38
C GLU A 203 -21.69 16.92 15.20
N ALA A 204 -22.67 17.75 14.83
CA ALA A 204 -23.07 18.94 15.59
C ALA A 204 -23.75 18.59 16.93
N ALA A 205 -24.55 17.53 16.98
CA ALA A 205 -25.09 16.99 18.24
C ALA A 205 -23.97 16.41 19.13
N LEU A 206 -22.90 15.92 18.53
CA LEU A 206 -21.69 15.43 19.19
C LEU A 206 -20.79 16.59 19.66
N GLU A 207 -20.68 17.68 18.88
CA GLU A 207 -19.92 18.88 19.22
C GLU A 207 -20.62 19.71 20.32
N ALA A 208 -21.94 19.74 20.33
CA ALA A 208 -22.71 20.37 21.41
C ALA A 208 -22.53 19.69 22.78
N GLY A 209 -22.04 18.46 22.80
CA GLY A 209 -21.72 17.68 24.01
C GLY A 209 -20.30 17.82 24.55
N GLY A 210 -19.46 18.74 24.03
CA GLY A 210 -18.10 19.07 24.52
C GLY A 210 -17.02 18.07 24.06
N ASP A 211 -15.90 18.61 23.66
CA ASP A 211 -14.53 18.07 23.43
C ASP A 211 -14.35 16.54 23.29
N HIS A 212 -15.11 15.91 22.39
CA HIS A 212 -15.11 14.46 22.22
C HIS A 212 -13.95 13.92 21.36
N ASN A 213 -13.30 14.75 20.54
CA ASN A 213 -12.23 14.29 19.67
C ASN A 213 -10.95 13.93 20.46
N HIS A 214 -10.64 14.69 21.50
CA HIS A 214 -9.56 14.36 22.46
C HIS A 214 -9.94 13.15 23.34
N SER A 215 -11.20 13.00 23.69
CA SER A 215 -11.73 11.86 24.46
C SER A 215 -11.64 10.54 23.66
N ASP A 216 -12.04 10.55 22.38
CA ASP A 216 -12.03 9.34 21.55
C ASP A 216 -10.62 8.86 21.23
N LEU A 217 -9.69 9.76 20.93
CA LEU A 217 -8.29 9.44 20.75
C LEU A 217 -7.68 8.79 22.02
N HIS A 218 -7.95 9.38 23.17
CA HIS A 218 -7.45 8.84 24.46
C HIS A 218 -8.01 7.45 24.76
N VAL A 219 -9.30 7.23 24.47
CA VAL A 219 -9.93 5.91 24.64
C VAL A 219 -9.37 4.87 23.68
N LEU A 220 -9.12 5.24 22.41
CA LEU A 220 -8.52 4.35 21.41
C LEU A 220 -7.10 3.98 21.80
N LEU A 221 -6.29 4.96 22.24
CA LEU A 221 -4.91 4.73 22.68
C LEU A 221 -4.82 3.89 23.97
N ARG A 222 -5.88 3.83 24.77
CA ARG A 222 -5.99 2.91 25.93
C ARG A 222 -6.55 1.54 25.58
N ASN A 223 -7.11 1.37 24.39
CA ASN A 223 -7.65 0.09 23.94
C ASN A 223 -6.52 -0.81 23.44
N GLY A 224 -6.03 -1.70 24.28
CA GLY A 224 -4.91 -2.59 23.93
C GLY A 224 -5.18 -3.47 22.70
N ALA A 225 -6.44 -3.84 22.42
CA ALA A 225 -6.77 -4.59 21.21
C ALA A 225 -6.66 -3.74 19.95
N PHE A 226 -7.07 -2.48 20.02
CA PHE A 226 -6.91 -1.53 18.92
C PHE A 226 -5.43 -1.23 18.68
N LEU A 227 -4.65 -0.96 19.72
CA LEU A 227 -3.22 -0.71 19.61
C LEU A 227 -2.48 -1.90 19.01
N PHE A 228 -2.84 -3.13 19.39
CA PHE A 228 -2.21 -4.32 18.79
C PHE A 228 -2.61 -4.46 17.32
N GLY A 229 -3.84 -4.08 16.92
CA GLY A 229 -4.26 -3.99 15.53
C GLY A 229 -3.48 -2.92 14.76
N TRP A 230 -3.24 -1.75 15.38
CA TRP A 230 -2.41 -0.68 14.81
C TRP A 230 -0.96 -1.14 14.57
N ILE A 231 -0.36 -1.80 15.57
CA ILE A 231 0.96 -2.44 15.41
C ILE A 231 0.90 -3.48 14.29
N GLY A 232 -0.17 -4.26 14.21
CA GLY A 232 -0.39 -5.23 13.13
C GLY A 232 -0.35 -4.61 11.75
N ILE A 233 -1.03 -3.46 11.54
CA ILE A 233 -0.97 -2.70 10.28
C ILE A 233 0.45 -2.20 10.02
N PHE A 234 1.08 -1.57 11.01
CA PHE A 234 2.43 -1.03 10.89
C PHE A 234 3.43 -2.11 10.45
N VAL A 235 3.49 -3.23 11.15
CA VAL A 235 4.44 -4.31 10.82
C VAL A 235 4.08 -5.04 9.54
N TYR A 236 2.79 -5.11 9.20
CA TYR A 236 2.37 -5.70 7.92
C TYR A 236 2.88 -4.86 6.74
N VAL A 237 2.61 -3.55 6.74
CA VAL A 237 3.06 -2.67 5.65
C VAL A 237 4.60 -2.60 5.63
N ALA A 238 5.25 -2.64 6.79
CA ALA A 238 6.68 -2.78 6.89
C ALA A 238 7.18 -4.06 6.16
N ALA A 239 6.61 -5.22 6.47
CA ALA A 239 6.99 -6.48 5.84
C ALA A 239 6.75 -6.46 4.33
N GLN A 240 5.54 -6.09 3.89
CA GLN A 240 5.17 -6.06 2.48
C GLN A 240 6.09 -5.15 1.67
N THR A 241 6.30 -3.91 2.12
CA THR A 241 7.17 -2.96 1.43
C THR A 241 8.62 -3.45 1.40
N GLY A 242 9.10 -4.02 2.50
CA GLY A 242 10.44 -4.60 2.57
C GLY A 242 10.63 -5.75 1.59
N VAL A 243 9.70 -6.68 1.55
CA VAL A 243 9.70 -7.83 0.61
C VAL A 243 9.71 -7.32 -0.83
N ASN A 244 8.82 -6.38 -1.17
CA ASN A 244 8.73 -5.83 -2.52
C ASN A 244 10.02 -5.11 -2.94
N SER A 245 10.51 -4.19 -2.12
CA SER A 245 11.66 -3.34 -2.43
C SER A 245 12.95 -4.12 -2.66
N PHE A 246 13.10 -5.25 -2.03
CA PHE A 246 14.32 -6.06 -2.12
C PHE A 246 14.13 -7.42 -2.81
N PHE A 247 12.98 -7.68 -3.41
CA PHE A 247 12.71 -8.89 -4.17
C PHE A 247 13.75 -9.11 -5.29
N ILE A 248 13.97 -8.09 -6.12
CA ILE A 248 14.90 -8.17 -7.25
C ILE A 248 16.36 -8.37 -6.74
N ASN A 249 16.71 -7.68 -5.65
CA ASN A 249 18.03 -7.86 -5.04
C ASN A 249 18.23 -9.30 -4.59
N TYR A 250 17.26 -9.89 -3.90
CA TYR A 250 17.32 -11.27 -3.46
C TYR A 250 17.38 -12.25 -4.65
N ALA A 251 16.56 -12.05 -5.67
CA ALA A 251 16.53 -12.88 -6.87
C ALA A 251 17.88 -12.90 -7.59
N VAL A 252 18.51 -11.72 -7.73
CA VAL A 252 19.80 -11.59 -8.40
C VAL A 252 20.93 -12.12 -7.53
N GLU A 253 21.02 -11.69 -6.27
CA GLU A 253 22.16 -11.98 -5.40
C GLU A 253 22.14 -13.40 -4.84
N SER A 254 20.95 -13.93 -4.51
CA SER A 254 20.82 -15.22 -3.83
C SER A 254 20.39 -16.35 -4.75
N ALA A 255 19.55 -16.08 -5.76
CA ALA A 255 19.06 -17.11 -6.67
C ALA A 255 19.73 -17.09 -8.06
N GLY A 256 20.59 -16.09 -8.35
CA GLY A 256 21.33 -15.99 -9.62
C GLY A 256 20.43 -15.69 -10.83
N ILE A 257 19.24 -15.11 -10.61
CA ILE A 257 18.29 -14.78 -11.68
C ILE A 257 18.69 -13.44 -12.29
N ASP A 258 18.61 -13.33 -13.64
CA ASP A 258 18.83 -12.05 -14.29
C ASP A 258 17.85 -10.98 -13.80
N ARG A 259 18.32 -9.73 -13.67
CA ARG A 259 17.52 -8.61 -13.15
C ARG A 259 16.26 -8.33 -13.95
N GLY A 260 16.33 -8.52 -15.30
CA GLY A 260 15.16 -8.36 -16.17
C GLY A 260 14.11 -9.42 -15.90
N ASP A 261 14.54 -10.69 -15.81
CA ASP A 261 13.66 -11.81 -15.48
C ASP A 261 13.12 -11.68 -14.04
N ALA A 262 13.94 -11.24 -13.08
CA ALA A 262 13.52 -11.00 -11.71
C ALA A 262 12.37 -9.97 -11.61
N GLY A 263 12.42 -8.89 -12.40
CA GLY A 263 11.34 -7.91 -12.46
C GLY A 263 10.06 -8.45 -13.10
N LEU A 264 10.18 -9.29 -14.14
CA LEU A 264 9.03 -9.98 -14.73
C LEU A 264 8.41 -11.00 -13.75
N ILE A 265 9.24 -11.74 -13.03
CA ILE A 265 8.78 -12.69 -12.00
C ILE A 265 8.13 -11.92 -10.83
N LEU A 266 8.65 -10.76 -10.45
CA LEU A 266 7.98 -9.92 -9.44
C LEU A 266 6.55 -9.56 -9.88
N GLY A 267 6.38 -9.10 -11.11
CA GLY A 267 5.06 -8.71 -11.64
C GLY A 267 4.12 -9.90 -11.80
N PHE A 268 4.47 -10.87 -12.65
CA PHE A 268 3.58 -11.99 -12.95
C PHE A 268 3.57 -13.07 -11.87
N GLY A 269 4.72 -13.38 -11.27
CA GLY A 269 4.84 -14.39 -10.22
C GLY A 269 4.40 -13.83 -8.86
N GLY A 270 5.16 -12.89 -8.30
CA GLY A 270 4.91 -12.32 -6.97
C GLY A 270 3.54 -11.65 -6.87
N MET A 271 3.33 -10.60 -7.66
CA MET A 271 2.05 -9.85 -7.64
C MET A 271 0.87 -10.66 -8.21
N GLY A 272 1.13 -11.57 -9.14
CA GLY A 272 0.12 -12.52 -9.61
C GLY A 272 -0.34 -13.47 -8.49
N LEU A 273 0.59 -14.02 -7.70
CA LEU A 273 0.27 -14.84 -6.52
C LEU A 273 -0.43 -14.03 -5.43
N PHE A 274 -0.03 -12.76 -5.23
CA PHE A 274 -0.72 -11.85 -4.32
C PHE A 274 -2.18 -11.63 -4.74
N PHE A 275 -2.43 -11.39 -6.02
CA PHE A 275 -3.79 -11.26 -6.56
C PHE A 275 -4.60 -12.57 -6.39
N ALA A 276 -4.03 -13.71 -6.76
CA ALA A 276 -4.65 -15.02 -6.60
C ALA A 276 -4.95 -15.33 -5.13
N GLY A 277 -4.00 -15.05 -4.23
CA GLY A 277 -4.16 -15.23 -2.79
C GLY A 277 -5.30 -14.37 -2.22
N ARG A 278 -5.48 -13.13 -2.72
CA ARG A 278 -6.59 -12.26 -2.32
C ARG A 278 -7.95 -12.83 -2.75
N MET A 279 -8.05 -13.33 -3.97
CA MET A 279 -9.27 -13.95 -4.49
C MET A 279 -9.62 -15.22 -3.71
N LEU A 280 -8.65 -16.13 -3.60
CA LEU A 280 -8.83 -17.41 -2.88
C LEU A 280 -9.06 -17.18 -1.38
N GLY A 281 -8.33 -16.26 -0.75
CA GLY A 281 -8.48 -15.93 0.66
C GLY A 281 -9.87 -15.38 0.96
N SER A 282 -10.39 -14.48 0.12
CA SER A 282 -11.76 -13.97 0.25
C SER A 282 -12.81 -15.08 0.13
N TRP A 283 -12.60 -16.06 -0.76
CA TRP A 283 -13.46 -17.24 -0.88
C TRP A 283 -13.35 -18.15 0.34
N ILE A 284 -12.14 -18.45 0.82
CA ILE A 284 -11.90 -19.30 2.00
C ILE A 284 -12.50 -18.67 3.28
N MET A 285 -12.57 -17.34 3.39
CA MET A 285 -13.18 -16.65 4.53
C MET A 285 -14.68 -16.93 4.68
N GLN A 286 -15.36 -17.47 3.66
CA GLN A 286 -16.75 -17.93 3.78
C GLN A 286 -16.86 -19.20 4.68
N TYR A 287 -15.77 -19.98 4.76
CA TYR A 287 -15.72 -21.24 5.50
C TYR A 287 -14.87 -21.15 6.77
N ILE A 288 -13.82 -20.32 6.75
CA ILE A 288 -12.86 -20.17 7.86
C ILE A 288 -12.92 -18.75 8.38
N ARG A 289 -13.01 -18.59 9.71
CA ARG A 289 -13.02 -17.27 10.34
C ARG A 289 -11.75 -16.48 9.98
N ALA A 290 -11.93 -15.20 9.63
CA ALA A 290 -10.86 -14.32 9.14
C ALA A 290 -9.63 -14.26 10.06
N GLU A 291 -9.86 -14.21 11.41
CA GLU A 291 -8.78 -14.19 12.39
C GLU A 291 -7.96 -15.49 12.43
N ARG A 292 -8.59 -16.65 12.17
CA ARG A 292 -7.86 -17.93 12.09
C ARG A 292 -7.06 -18.02 10.80
N LEU A 293 -7.66 -17.62 9.67
CA LEU A 293 -6.98 -17.63 8.38
C LEU A 293 -5.77 -16.67 8.41
N LEU A 294 -5.92 -15.48 9.00
CA LEU A 294 -4.83 -14.52 9.22
C LEU A 294 -3.66 -15.18 10.00
N ALA A 295 -3.95 -15.82 11.12
CA ALA A 295 -2.91 -16.46 11.95
C ALA A 295 -2.19 -17.59 11.20
N ILE A 296 -2.93 -18.43 10.45
CA ILE A 296 -2.37 -19.51 9.66
C ILE A 296 -1.46 -18.97 8.56
N LEU A 297 -1.95 -18.05 7.75
CA LEU A 297 -1.15 -17.49 6.65
C LEU A 297 0.06 -16.69 7.14
N ALA A 298 -0.05 -15.99 8.29
CA ALA A 298 1.08 -15.32 8.89
C ALA A 298 2.16 -16.30 9.39
N LEU A 299 1.78 -17.44 9.95
CA LEU A 299 2.73 -18.50 10.32
C LEU A 299 3.39 -19.13 9.10
N ILE A 300 2.63 -19.36 8.02
CA ILE A 300 3.19 -19.88 6.75
C ILE A 300 4.16 -18.85 6.16
N ALA A 301 3.80 -17.56 6.14
CA ALA A 301 4.68 -16.50 5.69
C ALA A 301 5.97 -16.42 6.52
N ALA A 302 5.86 -16.51 7.85
CA ALA A 302 7.04 -16.57 8.73
C ALA A 302 7.93 -17.79 8.44
N HIS A 303 7.34 -18.96 8.25
CA HIS A 303 8.10 -20.17 7.89
C HIS A 303 8.80 -20.02 6.53
N CYS A 304 8.08 -19.55 5.50
CA CYS A 304 8.65 -19.27 4.19
C CYS A 304 9.78 -18.23 4.27
N THR A 305 9.58 -17.14 5.02
CA THR A 305 10.62 -16.11 5.20
C THR A 305 11.83 -16.66 5.97
N MET A 306 11.63 -17.59 6.90
CA MET A 306 12.74 -18.30 7.55
C MET A 306 13.56 -19.12 6.53
N LEU A 307 12.88 -19.77 5.55
CA LEU A 307 13.58 -20.47 4.45
C LEU A 307 14.33 -19.49 3.55
N VAL A 308 13.79 -18.30 3.28
CA VAL A 308 14.48 -17.23 2.54
C VAL A 308 15.81 -16.87 3.21
N VAL A 309 15.84 -16.80 4.53
CA VAL A 309 17.05 -16.47 5.30
C VAL A 309 17.99 -17.66 5.42
N ALA A 310 17.47 -18.86 5.73
CA ALA A 310 18.27 -20.03 6.08
C ALA A 310 18.80 -20.79 4.86
N SER A 311 18.11 -20.73 3.72
CA SER A 311 18.42 -21.48 2.51
C SER A 311 18.43 -20.57 1.27
N PRO A 312 19.34 -19.57 1.23
CA PRO A 312 19.43 -18.67 0.06
C PRO A 312 19.71 -19.48 -1.21
N GLY A 313 19.04 -19.11 -2.30
CA GLY A 313 19.07 -19.82 -3.57
C GLY A 313 17.68 -20.14 -4.06
N ARG A 314 17.53 -21.22 -4.84
CA ARG A 314 16.26 -21.57 -5.46
C ARG A 314 15.14 -21.85 -4.43
N VAL A 315 15.45 -22.60 -3.37
CA VAL A 315 14.47 -22.91 -2.32
C VAL A 315 13.96 -21.65 -1.62
N GLY A 316 14.87 -20.76 -1.22
CA GLY A 316 14.51 -19.48 -0.62
C GLY A 316 13.71 -18.59 -1.58
N PHE A 317 14.03 -18.62 -2.89
CA PHE A 317 13.30 -17.84 -3.88
C PHE A 317 11.86 -18.35 -4.10
N GLU A 318 11.66 -19.67 -4.19
CA GLU A 318 10.32 -20.27 -4.27
C GLU A 318 9.50 -20.00 -2.98
N ALA A 319 10.16 -20.04 -1.82
CA ALA A 319 9.56 -19.65 -0.55
C ALA A 319 9.16 -18.18 -0.54
N LEU A 320 10.01 -17.28 -1.10
CA LEU A 320 9.71 -15.85 -1.21
C LEU A 320 8.48 -15.58 -2.07
N LEU A 321 8.28 -16.30 -3.17
CA LEU A 321 7.06 -16.21 -3.98
C LEU A 321 5.83 -16.64 -3.18
N THR A 322 5.95 -17.68 -2.32
CA THR A 322 4.85 -18.11 -1.45
C THR A 322 4.46 -17.04 -0.42
N VAL A 323 5.40 -16.21 0.04
CA VAL A 323 5.11 -15.08 0.94
C VAL A 323 4.10 -14.14 0.32
N TYR A 324 4.19 -13.81 -0.98
CA TYR A 324 3.24 -12.93 -1.66
C TYR A 324 1.80 -13.45 -1.59
N PHE A 325 1.61 -14.76 -1.77
CA PHE A 325 0.30 -15.38 -1.61
C PHE A 325 -0.23 -15.21 -0.18
N CYS A 326 0.61 -15.45 0.82
CA CYS A 326 0.22 -15.39 2.22
C CYS A 326 -0.13 -13.98 2.69
N GLU A 327 0.65 -12.97 2.27
CA GLU A 327 0.43 -11.58 2.71
C GLU A 327 -0.78 -10.89 2.07
N SER A 328 -1.33 -11.47 1.00
CA SER A 328 -2.38 -10.86 0.17
C SER A 328 -3.63 -10.41 0.92
N ILE A 329 -4.06 -11.16 1.94
CA ILE A 329 -5.27 -10.87 2.73
C ILE A 329 -4.97 -10.16 4.05
N MET A 330 -3.71 -10.02 4.44
CA MET A 330 -3.37 -9.60 5.81
C MET A 330 -3.84 -8.18 6.10
N PHE A 331 -3.57 -7.21 5.20
CA PHE A 331 -3.95 -5.82 5.40
C PHE A 331 -5.45 -5.63 5.65
N PRO A 332 -6.34 -6.03 4.73
CA PRO A 332 -7.78 -5.83 4.91
C PRO A 332 -8.31 -6.58 6.14
N THR A 333 -7.76 -7.74 6.43
CA THR A 333 -8.18 -8.54 7.59
C THR A 333 -7.77 -7.89 8.91
N ILE A 334 -6.52 -7.43 9.04
CA ILE A 334 -6.04 -6.74 10.26
C ILE A 334 -6.84 -5.45 10.45
N PHE A 335 -7.06 -4.68 9.38
CA PHE A 335 -7.82 -3.43 9.41
C PHE A 335 -9.25 -3.65 9.92
N ALA A 336 -9.98 -4.61 9.33
CA ALA A 336 -11.34 -4.93 9.74
C ALA A 336 -11.41 -5.46 11.19
N LEU A 337 -10.47 -6.32 11.59
CA LEU A 337 -10.40 -6.85 12.94
C LEU A 337 -10.10 -5.76 13.98
N ALA A 338 -9.24 -4.80 13.66
CA ALA A 338 -8.90 -3.68 14.54
C ALA A 338 -10.06 -2.71 14.75
N LEU A 339 -10.95 -2.55 13.74
CA LEU A 339 -12.15 -1.71 13.82
C LEU A 339 -13.33 -2.39 14.50
N ARG A 340 -13.30 -3.71 14.67
CA ARG A 340 -14.43 -4.49 15.18
C ARG A 340 -14.84 -4.02 16.58
N GLY A 341 -16.11 -3.63 16.73
CA GLY A 341 -16.71 -3.24 18.01
C GLY A 341 -16.41 -1.80 18.48
N LEU A 342 -15.85 -0.95 17.60
CA LEU A 342 -15.56 0.45 17.94
C LEU A 342 -16.75 1.40 17.72
N GLY A 343 -17.80 0.97 17.00
CA GLY A 343 -19.02 1.76 16.78
C GLY A 343 -18.70 3.14 16.20
N ARG A 344 -19.19 4.20 16.82
CA ARG A 344 -18.99 5.60 16.40
C ARG A 344 -17.51 6.03 16.30
N ARG A 345 -16.59 5.35 17.01
CA ARG A 345 -15.15 5.66 16.97
C ARG A 345 -14.44 5.12 15.72
N THR A 346 -15.16 4.42 14.83
CA THR A 346 -14.60 3.80 13.64
C THR A 346 -13.90 4.81 12.73
N LYS A 347 -14.46 6.03 12.55
CA LYS A 347 -13.86 7.07 11.70
C LYS A 347 -12.46 7.47 12.22
N THR A 348 -12.37 7.83 13.50
CA THR A 348 -11.09 8.22 14.14
C THR A 348 -10.10 7.05 14.17
N ALA A 349 -10.60 5.84 14.47
CA ALA A 349 -9.80 4.63 14.47
C ALA A 349 -9.22 4.29 13.08
N SER A 350 -10.02 4.45 12.02
CA SER A 350 -9.58 4.25 10.64
C SER A 350 -8.45 5.21 10.25
N SER A 351 -8.58 6.50 10.59
CA SER A 351 -7.53 7.50 10.33
C SER A 351 -6.23 7.16 11.04
N LEU A 352 -6.31 6.69 12.29
CA LEU A 352 -5.13 6.24 13.03
C LEU A 352 -4.50 4.98 12.42
N LEU A 353 -5.32 4.01 11.97
CA LEU A 353 -4.81 2.81 11.30
C LEU A 353 -4.08 3.16 10.00
N ILE A 354 -4.60 4.14 9.21
CA ILE A 354 -3.95 4.62 7.98
C ILE A 354 -2.59 5.26 8.30
N MET A 355 -2.44 5.97 9.42
CA MET A 355 -1.13 6.47 9.84
C MET A 355 -0.12 5.34 10.08
N GLY A 356 -0.58 4.13 10.44
CA GLY A 356 0.28 2.95 10.59
C GLY A 356 0.96 2.50 9.29
N ILE A 357 0.48 2.95 8.12
CA ILE A 357 1.09 2.66 6.82
C ILE A 357 2.55 3.17 6.73
N VAL A 358 2.92 4.13 7.57
CA VAL A 358 4.32 4.61 7.68
C VAL A 358 5.33 3.50 8.00
N GLY A 359 4.88 2.33 8.46
CA GLY A 359 5.72 1.14 8.60
C GLY A 359 6.51 0.79 7.33
N GLY A 360 5.93 1.09 6.14
CA GLY A 360 6.58 0.91 4.84
C GLY A 360 7.85 1.74 4.64
N ALA A 361 8.07 2.80 5.42
CA ALA A 361 9.32 3.55 5.43
C ALA A 361 10.42 2.84 6.23
N VAL A 362 10.04 2.08 7.25
CA VAL A 362 10.98 1.57 8.27
C VAL A 362 11.67 0.28 7.83
N ALA A 363 10.92 -0.70 7.35
CA ALA A 363 11.50 -2.01 7.07
C ALA A 363 12.51 -2.01 5.91
N PRO A 364 12.29 -1.34 4.77
CA PRO A 364 13.31 -1.27 3.72
C PRO A 364 14.62 -0.65 4.21
N LEU A 365 14.55 0.38 5.06
CA LEU A 365 15.74 0.98 5.64
C LEU A 365 16.52 0.00 6.51
N LEU A 366 15.83 -0.70 7.42
CA LEU A 366 16.45 -1.71 8.27
C LEU A 366 17.01 -2.89 7.46
N MET A 367 16.27 -3.35 6.44
CA MET A 367 16.72 -4.42 5.55
C MET A 367 17.95 -4.01 4.76
N GLY A 368 18.00 -2.77 4.26
CA GLY A 368 19.16 -2.20 3.57
C GLY A 368 20.38 -2.17 4.46
N LEU A 369 20.23 -1.66 5.70
CA LEU A 369 21.31 -1.62 6.69
C LEU A 369 21.88 -3.02 6.99
N ILE A 370 21.01 -4.01 7.21
CA ILE A 370 21.45 -5.39 7.45
C ILE A 370 22.14 -5.95 6.20
N ALA A 371 21.58 -5.71 5.03
CA ALA A 371 22.09 -6.27 3.77
C ALA A 371 23.44 -5.66 3.36
N ASP A 372 23.68 -4.38 3.65
CA ASP A 372 24.96 -3.71 3.37
C ASP A 372 26.09 -4.23 4.26
N HIS A 373 25.78 -4.71 5.48
CA HIS A 373 26.78 -5.24 6.42
C HIS A 373 26.92 -6.77 6.35
N SER A 374 26.00 -7.47 5.67
CA SER A 374 26.02 -8.93 5.62
C SER A 374 25.62 -9.48 4.25
N SER A 375 24.36 -9.85 4.06
CA SER A 375 23.81 -10.26 2.76
C SER A 375 22.34 -9.89 2.64
N MET A 376 21.82 -9.86 1.41
CA MET A 376 20.40 -9.57 1.19
C MET A 376 19.48 -10.59 1.88
N ALA A 377 19.87 -11.87 1.94
CA ALA A 377 19.11 -12.90 2.61
C ALA A 377 18.89 -12.60 4.11
N TYR A 378 19.90 -12.11 4.82
CA TYR A 378 19.77 -11.70 6.22
C TYR A 378 18.89 -10.46 6.40
N GLY A 379 18.77 -9.58 5.40
CA GLY A 379 17.82 -8.48 5.43
C GLY A 379 16.37 -8.94 5.66
N PHE A 380 16.02 -10.14 5.17
CA PHE A 380 14.69 -10.73 5.35
C PHE A 380 14.36 -11.18 6.79
N ILE A 381 15.30 -11.06 7.75
CA ILE A 381 14.99 -11.20 9.18
C ILE A 381 13.96 -10.15 9.61
N VAL A 382 13.96 -8.96 9.02
CA VAL A 382 13.00 -7.90 9.36
C VAL A 382 11.56 -8.33 9.04
N PRO A 383 11.17 -8.71 7.80
CA PRO A 383 9.83 -9.22 7.54
C PRO A 383 9.53 -10.52 8.30
N LEU A 384 10.50 -11.38 8.58
CA LEU A 384 10.31 -12.57 9.41
C LEU A 384 9.76 -12.22 10.80
N VAL A 385 10.38 -11.25 11.48
CA VAL A 385 9.91 -10.74 12.78
C VAL A 385 8.53 -10.13 12.66
N CYS A 386 8.27 -9.36 11.61
CA CYS A 386 6.96 -8.76 11.33
C CYS A 386 5.87 -9.83 11.20
N PHE A 387 6.09 -10.92 10.45
CA PHE A 387 5.12 -11.99 10.29
C PHE A 387 4.85 -12.75 11.58
N PHE A 388 5.83 -12.92 12.48
CA PHE A 388 5.59 -13.47 13.80
C PHE A 388 4.69 -12.55 14.66
N ILE A 389 4.88 -11.24 14.59
CA ILE A 389 4.01 -10.27 15.29
C ILE A 389 2.57 -10.35 14.73
N ILE A 390 2.41 -10.46 13.42
CA ILE A 390 1.08 -10.60 12.78
C ILE A 390 0.42 -11.93 13.20
N ALA A 391 1.17 -13.01 13.25
CA ALA A 391 0.67 -14.31 13.72
C ALA A 391 0.23 -14.24 15.19
N ALA A 392 1.01 -13.57 16.04
CA ALA A 392 0.66 -13.32 17.44
C ALA A 392 -0.62 -12.47 17.58
N TYR A 393 -0.79 -11.44 16.74
CA TYR A 393 -2.02 -10.65 16.67
C TYR A 393 -3.23 -11.52 16.28
N GLY A 394 -3.11 -12.31 15.21
CA GLY A 394 -4.16 -13.25 14.79
C GLY A 394 -4.55 -14.22 15.90
N GLY A 395 -3.56 -14.83 16.57
CA GLY A 395 -3.77 -15.72 17.71
C GLY A 395 -4.44 -15.02 18.92
N PHE A 396 -4.06 -13.78 19.19
CA PHE A 396 -4.71 -12.95 20.23
C PHE A 396 -6.19 -12.72 19.91
N VAL A 397 -6.53 -12.34 18.69
CA VAL A 397 -7.91 -12.10 18.27
C VAL A 397 -8.74 -13.40 18.32
N VAL A 398 -8.17 -14.54 17.91
CA VAL A 398 -8.82 -15.86 18.01
C VAL A 398 -9.19 -16.18 19.46
N ARG A 399 -8.24 -16.02 20.40
CA ARG A 399 -8.49 -16.26 21.83
C ARG A 399 -9.55 -15.33 22.41
N ARG A 400 -9.51 -14.05 22.03
CA ARG A 400 -10.50 -13.05 22.47
C ARG A 400 -11.91 -13.39 21.99
N SER A 401 -12.03 -13.77 20.71
CA SER A 401 -13.32 -14.17 20.13
C SER A 401 -13.88 -15.47 20.74
N ALA A 402 -13.02 -16.42 21.11
CA ALA A 402 -13.43 -17.63 21.81
C ALA A 402 -13.98 -17.33 23.21
N ARG A 403 -13.29 -16.45 23.98
CA ARG A 403 -13.74 -16.06 25.33
C ARG A 403 -15.06 -15.29 25.34
N ALA A 404 -15.34 -14.48 24.29
CA ALA A 404 -16.61 -13.78 24.16
C ALA A 404 -17.77 -14.74 23.94
N LYS A 405 -17.57 -15.86 23.21
CA LYS A 405 -18.62 -16.88 22.98
C LYS A 405 -18.96 -17.71 24.23
N HIS A 406 -18.06 -17.83 25.19
CA HIS A 406 -18.31 -18.57 26.44
C HIS A 406 -18.98 -17.72 27.53
N ARG A 407 -19.18 -16.40 27.28
CA ARG A 407 -19.85 -15.49 28.23
C ARG A 407 -21.32 -15.22 27.88
N HIS A 408 -21.77 -15.72 26.75
CA HIS A 408 -23.17 -15.76 26.30
C HIS A 408 -23.63 -17.21 26.21
#